data_75c34b8cea173bf769d7c2fab14aa913
#
_entry.id   75c34b8cea173bf769d7c2fab14aa913
#
_cell.length_a   1.000
_cell.length_b   1.000
_cell.length_c   1.000
_cell.angle_alpha   90.00
_cell.angle_beta   90.00
_cell.angle_gamma   90.00
#
_symmetry.space_group_name_H-M   'P 1'
#
loop_
_entity.id
_entity.type
_entity.pdbx_description
1 polymer ?
#
loop_
_entity_poly.entity_id
_entity_poly.type
_entity_poly.pdbx_seq_one_letter_code
_entity_poly.pdbx_strand_id
1 'polypeptide(L)'
;MLVAGPIIGFGKETNAIKPVTVTSGDPEIIVQCLGLKVRSNLSNSVRVYVHYRIINSSSKEKFGILDFKAHCPFQNELTDLEGGFVVTNLGPEENAESENLWYFPRGCWDKVKEVELCWKKLPLDHPLNPSMD
;
A
#
# COMPACT_ATOMS: atom_id res chain seq x y z
N MET A 1 -5.98 -7.03 -10.26
CA MET A 1 -6.00 -6.21 -11.05
C MET A 1 -4.78 -5.50 -11.42
N LEU A 2 -4.84 -4.69 -12.27
CA LEU A 2 -3.82 -4.35 -12.88
C LEU A 2 -2.99 -3.37 -12.34
N VAL A 3 -1.86 -3.47 -12.59
CA VAL A 3 -0.92 -2.58 -12.26
C VAL A 3 -1.28 -1.26 -12.65
N ALA A 4 -1.07 -0.36 -11.83
CA ALA A 4 -1.30 0.98 -12.12
C ALA A 4 -0.25 1.49 -13.02
N GLY A 5 0.45 0.84 -13.62
CA GLY A 5 1.48 1.32 -14.45
C GLY A 5 2.58 1.93 -13.64
N PRO A 6 3.70 2.16 -14.21
CA PRO A 6 4.80 2.74 -13.49
C PRO A 6 4.45 4.16 -13.13
N ILE A 7 4.72 4.50 -11.93
CA ILE A 7 4.52 5.82 -11.49
C ILE A 7 5.59 6.67 -12.07
N ILE A 8 5.19 7.75 -12.68
CA ILE A 8 6.15 8.62 -13.27
C ILE A 8 6.93 9.26 -12.19
N GLY A 9 8.17 9.08 -12.23
CA GLY A 9 9.01 9.61 -11.21
C GLY A 9 9.23 11.08 -11.34
N PHE A 10 9.69 11.67 -10.30
CA PHE A 10 9.92 13.02 -10.27
C PHE A 10 11.21 13.32 -9.65
N GLY A 11 12.00 14.07 -10.21
CA GLY A 11 13.22 14.50 -9.66
C GLY A 11 14.24 13.42 -9.67
N LYS A 12 15.14 13.48 -8.75
CA LYS A 12 16.24 12.69 -8.82
C LYS A 12 16.14 11.45 -8.14
N GLU A 13 15.34 11.36 -7.15
CA GLU A 13 15.24 10.15 -6.41
C GLU A 13 14.50 9.11 -7.17
N THR A 14 14.16 9.42 -8.36
CA THR A 14 13.34 8.55 -9.11
C THR A 14 13.99 7.38 -9.67
N ASN A 15 15.23 7.22 -9.51
CA ASN A 15 15.86 6.07 -10.06
C ASN A 15 15.30 4.80 -9.50
N ALA A 16 14.48 4.87 -8.49
CA ALA A 16 13.96 3.68 -7.88
C ALA A 16 12.50 3.45 -8.18
N ILE A 17 12.08 3.73 -9.39
CA ILE A 17 10.70 3.45 -9.76
C ILE A 17 10.47 1.95 -9.72
N LYS A 18 9.45 1.55 -9.00
CA LYS A 18 9.11 0.15 -8.85
C LYS A 18 7.68 -0.09 -9.32
N PRO A 19 7.40 -1.24 -9.90
CA PRO A 19 6.00 -1.55 -10.23
C PRO A 19 5.18 -1.68 -8.97
N VAL A 20 3.93 -1.26 -9.05
CA VAL A 20 3.00 -1.38 -7.95
C VAL A 20 1.81 -2.18 -8.42
N THR A 21 1.48 -3.23 -7.67
CA THR A 21 0.31 -4.04 -7.93
C THR A 21 -0.73 -3.72 -6.89
N VAL A 22 -1.96 -3.51 -7.30
CA VAL A 22 -3.04 -3.29 -6.35
C VAL A 22 -4.08 -4.37 -6.54
N THR A 23 -4.55 -4.93 -5.44
CA THR A 23 -5.59 -5.95 -5.47
C THR A 23 -6.62 -5.63 -4.42
N SER A 24 -7.82 -6.14 -4.62
CA SER A 24 -8.89 -5.96 -3.66
C SER A 24 -9.64 -7.26 -3.50
N GLY A 25 -9.88 -7.65 -2.27
CA GLY A 25 -10.66 -8.84 -1.99
C GLY A 25 -12.15 -8.62 -2.09
N ASP A 26 -12.58 -7.43 -2.48
CA ASP A 26 -14.00 -7.14 -2.64
C ASP A 26 -14.14 -6.35 -3.94
N PRO A 27 -14.91 -6.83 -4.91
CA PRO A 27 -15.01 -6.13 -6.19
C PRO A 27 -15.64 -4.75 -6.09
N GLU A 28 -16.29 -4.44 -5.01
CA GLU A 28 -16.86 -3.12 -4.83
C GLU A 28 -15.90 -2.14 -4.16
N ILE A 29 -14.73 -2.60 -3.78
CA ILE A 29 -13.70 -1.73 -3.23
C ILE A 29 -12.61 -1.58 -4.27
N ILE A 30 -12.33 -0.35 -4.64
CA ILE A 30 -11.32 -0.02 -5.63
C ILE A 30 -10.13 0.58 -4.90
N VAL A 31 -8.96 0.04 -5.15
CA VAL A 31 -7.72 0.53 -4.56
C VAL A 31 -6.89 1.14 -5.65
N GLN A 32 -6.35 2.30 -5.39
CA GLN A 32 -5.49 2.99 -6.34
C GLN A 32 -4.20 3.41 -5.65
N CYS A 33 -3.09 3.22 -6.32
CA CYS A 33 -1.85 3.81 -5.88
C CYS A 33 -1.66 5.09 -6.67
N LEU A 34 -1.64 6.22 -5.97
CA LEU A 34 -1.55 7.50 -6.62
C LEU A 34 -0.13 8.00 -6.75
N GLY A 35 0.78 7.41 -6.02
CA GLY A 35 2.18 7.81 -6.12
C GLY A 35 3.05 7.08 -5.14
N LEU A 36 4.33 7.02 -5.47
CA LEU A 36 5.32 6.41 -4.63
C LEU A 36 6.49 7.37 -4.58
N LYS A 37 6.82 7.85 -3.40
CA LYS A 37 7.90 8.81 -3.25
C LYS A 37 8.97 8.24 -2.34
N VAL A 38 10.20 8.29 -2.78
CA VAL A 38 11.30 7.70 -2.05
C VAL A 38 12.23 8.80 -1.59
N ARG A 39 12.58 8.77 -0.31
CA ARG A 39 13.53 9.73 0.23
C ARG A 39 14.62 9.01 0.99
N SER A 40 15.83 9.23 0.58
CA SER A 40 16.96 8.71 1.30
C SER A 40 17.26 9.59 2.47
N ASN A 41 17.74 8.97 3.53
CA ASN A 41 18.14 9.70 4.68
C ASN A 41 19.62 9.64 4.82
N LEU A 42 20.17 10.51 5.62
CA LEU A 42 21.55 10.42 5.97
C LEU A 42 21.84 9.22 6.81
N SER A 43 20.83 8.70 7.49
CA SER A 43 21.01 7.53 8.30
C SER A 43 20.89 6.29 7.43
N ASN A 44 20.73 5.15 8.05
CA ASN A 44 20.73 3.87 7.36
C ASN A 44 19.36 3.45 6.88
N SER A 45 18.49 4.38 6.59
CA SER A 45 17.16 4.01 6.17
C SER A 45 16.71 4.82 4.96
N VAL A 46 15.77 4.24 4.24
CA VAL A 46 15.11 4.89 3.13
C VAL A 46 13.65 4.98 3.49
N ARG A 47 13.06 6.14 3.31
CA ARG A 47 11.64 6.33 3.58
C ARG A 47 10.89 6.29 2.27
N VAL A 48 9.85 5.47 2.23
CA VAL A 48 9.01 5.33 1.06
C VAL A 48 7.61 5.76 1.45
N TYR A 49 7.07 6.73 0.74
CA TYR A 49 5.73 7.23 0.99
C TYR A 49 4.83 6.65 -0.09
N VAL A 50 3.82 5.93 0.32
CA VAL A 50 2.87 5.33 -0.62
C VAL A 50 1.58 6.12 -0.52
N HIS A 51 1.25 6.84 -1.58
CA HIS A 51 0.03 7.64 -1.60
C HIS A 51 -1.06 6.80 -2.27
N TYR A 52 -2.16 6.60 -1.57
CA TYR A 52 -3.19 5.69 -2.06
C TYR A 52 -4.59 6.26 -1.87
N ARG A 53 -5.52 5.69 -2.58
CA ARG A 53 -6.93 5.99 -2.43
C ARG A 53 -7.73 4.70 -2.43
N ILE A 54 -8.71 4.60 -1.55
CA ILE A 54 -9.61 3.45 -1.48
C ILE A 54 -11.01 3.99 -1.69
N ILE A 55 -11.74 3.38 -2.59
CA ILE A 55 -13.08 3.84 -2.96
C ILE A 55 -14.07 2.71 -2.70
N ASN A 56 -15.10 3.01 -1.92
CA ASN A 56 -16.22 2.09 -1.74
C ASN A 56 -17.28 2.48 -2.76
N SER A 57 -17.43 1.66 -3.80
CA SER A 57 -18.38 1.97 -4.86
C SER A 57 -19.76 1.37 -4.58
N SER A 58 -19.96 0.81 -3.39
CA SER A 58 -21.23 0.15 -3.07
C SER A 58 -22.11 1.04 -2.22
N SER A 59 -23.33 0.59 -2.02
CA SER A 59 -24.26 1.28 -1.16
C SER A 59 -24.22 0.78 0.27
N LYS A 60 -23.22 -0.04 0.60
CA LYS A 60 -23.08 -0.61 1.93
C LYS A 60 -21.78 -0.20 2.56
N GLU A 61 -21.76 -0.22 3.87
CA GLU A 61 -20.54 0.03 4.60
C GLU A 61 -19.55 -1.10 4.37
N LYS A 62 -18.29 -0.76 4.19
CA LYS A 62 -17.24 -1.76 3.96
C LYS A 62 -16.13 -1.56 4.97
N PHE A 63 -15.74 -2.63 5.63
CA PHE A 63 -14.67 -2.57 6.61
C PHE A 63 -13.58 -3.55 6.19
N GLY A 64 -12.35 -3.14 6.32
CA GLY A 64 -11.23 -3.98 5.98
C GLY A 64 -9.90 -3.33 6.26
N ILE A 65 -8.85 -3.95 5.79
CA ILE A 65 -7.52 -3.42 5.95
C ILE A 65 -6.83 -3.37 4.60
N LEU A 66 -5.98 -2.37 4.44
CA LEU A 66 -5.11 -2.27 3.29
C LEU A 66 -3.72 -2.67 3.75
N ASP A 67 -3.22 -3.78 3.21
CA ASP A 67 -1.90 -4.28 3.53
C ASP A 67 -0.87 -3.77 2.53
N PHE A 68 0.32 -3.50 3.01
CA PHE A 68 1.43 -3.04 2.17
C PHE A 68 2.54 -4.08 2.25
N LYS A 69 3.02 -4.53 1.11
CA LYS A 69 4.05 -5.53 1.04
C LYS A 69 5.06 -5.18 -0.03
N ALA A 70 6.31 -5.47 0.22
CA ALA A 70 7.35 -5.31 -0.79
C ALA A 70 7.96 -6.67 -1.06
N HIS A 71 8.02 -7.06 -2.30
CA HIS A 71 8.56 -8.34 -2.71
C HIS A 71 10.02 -8.16 -3.09
N CYS A 72 10.90 -8.85 -2.41
CA CYS A 72 12.30 -8.73 -2.75
C CYS A 72 13.04 -10.04 -2.48
N PRO A 73 14.03 -10.36 -3.30
CA PRO A 73 14.87 -11.52 -3.05
C PRO A 73 15.86 -11.14 -1.95
N PHE A 74 16.08 -12.06 -1.02
CA PHE A 74 17.02 -11.82 0.05
C PHE A 74 17.76 -13.12 0.27
N GLN A 75 19.07 -13.11 0.08
CA GLN A 75 19.91 -14.27 0.23
C GLN A 75 19.41 -15.45 -0.60
N ASN A 76 19.13 -15.17 -1.84
CA ASN A 76 18.65 -16.16 -2.80
C ASN A 76 17.27 -16.72 -2.51
N GLU A 77 16.56 -16.11 -1.59
CA GLU A 77 15.18 -16.46 -1.32
C GLU A 77 14.32 -15.23 -1.51
N LEU A 78 13.09 -15.46 -1.94
CA LEU A 78 12.17 -14.36 -2.08
C LEU A 78 11.55 -14.08 -0.72
N THR A 79 11.80 -12.93 -0.18
CA THR A 79 11.29 -12.54 1.11
C THR A 79 10.41 -11.32 0.96
N ASP A 80 9.24 -11.38 1.56
CA ASP A 80 8.34 -10.25 1.54
C ASP A 80 8.59 -9.39 2.76
N LEU A 81 8.62 -8.10 2.54
CA LEU A 81 8.75 -7.15 3.63
C LEU A 81 7.38 -6.54 3.86
N GLU A 82 6.96 -6.58 5.12
CA GLU A 82 5.64 -6.07 5.47
C GLU A 82 5.72 -4.59 5.77
N GLY A 83 4.84 -3.83 5.17
CA GLY A 83 4.76 -2.40 5.43
C GLY A 83 3.65 -2.05 6.39
N GLY A 84 3.11 -3.03 7.07
CA GLY A 84 2.02 -2.81 7.97
C GLY A 84 0.69 -2.77 7.24
N PHE A 85 -0.31 -2.30 7.93
CA PHE A 85 -1.63 -2.20 7.31
C PHE A 85 -2.35 -0.97 7.84
N VAL A 86 -3.34 -0.53 7.09
CA VAL A 86 -4.18 0.59 7.47
C VAL A 86 -5.60 0.07 7.61
N VAL A 87 -6.22 0.38 8.73
CA VAL A 87 -7.61 -0.02 8.97
C VAL A 87 -8.51 0.98 8.26
N THR A 88 -9.49 0.48 7.53
CA THR A 88 -10.40 1.34 6.79
C THR A 88 -11.84 0.95 7.09
N ASN A 89 -12.68 1.95 7.28
CA ASN A 89 -14.10 1.75 7.45
C ASN A 89 -14.78 2.80 6.59
N LEU A 90 -15.30 2.37 5.46
CA LEU A 90 -15.86 3.29 4.47
C LEU A 90 -17.36 3.15 4.39
N GLY A 91 -18.05 4.25 4.56
CA GLY A 91 -19.49 4.28 4.35
C GLY A 91 -19.82 4.16 2.87
N PRO A 92 -21.13 4.11 2.56
CA PRO A 92 -21.55 3.97 1.17
C PRO A 92 -20.98 5.06 0.30
N GLU A 93 -20.36 4.66 -0.80
CA GLU A 93 -19.84 5.57 -1.81
C GLU A 93 -18.79 6.55 -1.29
N GLU A 94 -18.20 6.21 -0.17
CA GLU A 94 -17.18 7.03 0.45
C GLU A 94 -15.81 6.62 -0.07
N ASN A 95 -14.88 7.55 -0.08
CA ASN A 95 -13.51 7.19 -0.39
C ASN A 95 -12.57 7.80 0.65
N ALA A 96 -11.39 7.23 0.74
CA ALA A 96 -10.35 7.70 1.64
C ALA A 96 -9.04 7.76 0.89
N GLU A 97 -8.32 8.82 1.09
CA GLU A 97 -7.04 9.03 0.44
C GLU A 97 -6.04 9.41 1.52
N SER A 98 -4.88 8.78 1.50
CA SER A 98 -3.88 9.06 2.51
C SER A 98 -2.51 8.58 2.05
N GLU A 99 -1.54 8.74 2.90
CA GLU A 99 -0.18 8.33 2.62
C GLU A 99 0.29 7.40 3.71
N ASN A 100 0.98 6.31 3.35
CA ASN A 100 1.58 5.42 4.30
C ASN A 100 3.08 5.57 4.22
N LEU A 101 3.72 5.77 5.36
CA LEU A 101 5.17 5.91 5.42
C LEU A 101 5.77 4.57 5.78
N TRP A 102 6.77 4.17 5.03
CA TRP A 102 7.37 2.87 5.15
C TRP A 102 8.88 3.05 5.22
N TYR A 103 9.50 2.50 6.24
CA TYR A 103 10.95 2.60 6.39
C TYR A 103 11.60 1.32 5.93
N PHE A 104 12.63 1.47 5.10
CA PHE A 104 13.41 0.33 4.65
C PHE A 104 14.85 0.52 5.08
N PRO A 105 15.52 -0.53 5.56
CA PRO A 105 16.96 -0.42 5.79
C PRO A 105 17.66 -0.10 4.50
N ARG A 106 18.79 0.60 4.62
CA ARG A 106 19.55 0.98 3.46
C ARG A 106 19.95 -0.27 2.69
N GLY A 107 19.81 -0.23 1.40
CA GLY A 107 20.11 -1.37 0.55
C GLY A 107 18.96 -2.31 0.33
N CYS A 108 18.00 -2.36 1.24
CA CYS A 108 16.85 -3.23 1.04
C CYS A 108 15.93 -2.70 -0.04
N TRP A 109 15.71 -1.39 -0.06
CA TRP A 109 14.84 -0.82 -1.06
C TRP A 109 15.34 -1.10 -2.48
N ASP A 110 16.66 -1.07 -2.66
CA ASP A 110 17.21 -1.33 -3.98
C ASP A 110 16.90 -2.74 -4.47
N LYS A 111 16.64 -3.65 -3.56
CA LYS A 111 16.37 -5.05 -3.91
C LYS A 111 14.89 -5.33 -4.08
N VAL A 112 14.05 -4.38 -3.77
CA VAL A 112 12.61 -4.56 -3.92
C VAL A 112 12.28 -4.64 -5.39
N LYS A 113 11.54 -5.67 -5.77
CA LYS A 113 11.14 -5.85 -7.15
C LYS A 113 9.79 -5.24 -7.43
N GLU A 114 8.94 -5.22 -6.44
CA GLU A 114 7.56 -4.83 -6.63
C GLU A 114 6.92 -4.48 -5.30
N VAL A 115 6.04 -3.51 -5.29
CA VAL A 115 5.26 -3.16 -4.11
C VAL A 115 3.83 -3.59 -4.36
N GLU A 116 3.22 -4.17 -3.35
CA GLU A 116 1.86 -4.65 -3.47
C GLU A 116 0.98 -4.01 -2.42
N LEU A 117 -0.17 -3.50 -2.84
CA LEU A 117 -1.21 -3.01 -1.95
C LEU A 117 -2.39 -3.95 -2.11
N CYS A 118 -2.85 -4.53 -1.02
CA CYS A 118 -3.93 -5.49 -1.06
C CYS A 118 -4.97 -5.16 -0.01
N TRP A 119 -6.20 -4.92 -0.43
CA TRP A 119 -7.28 -4.65 0.49
C TRP A 119 -7.98 -5.96 0.82
N LYS A 120 -8.17 -6.21 2.12
CA LYS A 120 -8.82 -7.41 2.60
C LYS A 120 -10.04 -7.03 3.39
N LYS A 121 -11.16 -7.63 3.04
CA LYS A 121 -12.39 -7.38 3.74
C LYS A 121 -12.38 -8.06 5.09
N LEU A 122 -12.88 -7.38 6.10
CA LEU A 122 -13.05 -7.95 7.43
C LEU A 122 -14.51 -7.84 7.83
N PRO A 123 -14.97 -8.71 8.73
CA PRO A 123 -16.34 -8.61 9.22
C PRO A 123 -16.56 -7.29 9.94
N LEU A 124 -17.75 -6.75 9.83
CA LEU A 124 -18.06 -5.48 10.49
C LEU A 124 -17.92 -5.56 11.99
N ASP A 125 -18.07 -6.76 12.57
CA ASP A 125 -17.94 -6.93 14.01
C ASP A 125 -16.51 -7.29 14.43
N HIS A 126 -15.54 -7.15 13.52
CA HIS A 126 -14.14 -7.45 13.85
C HIS A 126 -13.63 -6.45 14.89
N PRO A 127 -12.82 -6.91 15.83
CA PRO A 127 -12.33 -6.01 16.89
C PRO A 127 -11.58 -4.79 16.42
N LEU A 128 -11.00 -4.83 15.24
CA LEU A 128 -10.29 -3.67 14.72
C LEU A 128 -11.22 -2.58 14.22
N ASN A 129 -12.50 -2.85 14.09
CA ASN A 129 -13.44 -1.86 13.59
C ASN A 129 -13.72 -0.82 14.66
N PRO A 130 -13.32 0.42 14.47
CA PRO A 130 -13.48 1.44 15.52
C PRO A 130 -14.93 1.78 15.80
N SER A 131 -15.84 1.42 14.92
CA SER A 131 -17.25 1.71 15.19
C SER A 131 -17.90 0.67 16.07
N MET A 132 -17.14 -0.33 16.52
CA MET A 132 -17.66 -1.35 17.37
C MET A 132 -17.49 -1.00 18.82
N ASP A 133 -17.96 -0.06 19.33
CA ASP A 133 -17.77 0.22 20.75
C ASP A 133 -18.87 -0.26 21.63
#